data_cffc452a78be10bbebd1819a26c5a28c
#
_entry.id   cffc452a78be10bbebd1819a26c5a28c
#
_cell.length_a   1.000
_cell.length_b   1.000
_cell.length_c   1.000
_cell.angle_alpha   90.00
_cell.angle_beta   90.00
_cell.angle_gamma   90.00
#
_symmetry.space_group_name_H-M   'P 1'
#
loop_
_entity.id
_entity.type
_entity.pdbx_description
1 polymer ?
#
loop_
_entity_poly.entity_id
_entity_poly.type
_entity_poly.pdbx_seq_one_letter_code
_entity_poly.pdbx_strand_id
1 'polypeptide(L)'
;MRYSGIIKNDITSAPGLCTTFFTQGCPHKCLNCHNPETWSFTGGKEFTTDVLDDIIQSLNAQGIQRNFCLMGGEPLCDENIFLSYLIVTTIKQKSPNTKIYIWTGYVYEDLVKKSNAKLDKILS
;
A
#
# COMPACT_ATOMS: atom_id res chain seq x y z
N MET A 1 1.83 -3.57 13.43
CA MET A 1 2.00 -2.97 12.10
C MET A 1 1.31 -1.61 12.11
N ARG A 2 1.91 -0.63 11.50
CA ARG A 2 1.42 0.76 11.55
C ARG A 2 1.24 1.34 10.16
N TYR A 3 0.35 2.32 10.01
CA TYR A 3 0.10 3.00 8.76
C TYR A 3 -0.15 4.49 9.00
N SER A 4 0.03 5.31 7.94
CA SER A 4 -0.17 6.77 8.05
C SER A 4 -1.61 7.18 7.86
N GLY A 5 -2.30 6.60 6.91
CA GLY A 5 -3.69 6.96 6.65
C GLY A 5 -4.25 6.28 5.41
N ILE A 6 -5.52 6.58 5.15
CA ILE A 6 -6.26 6.05 4.02
C ILE A 6 -7.06 7.20 3.42
N ILE A 7 -6.99 7.36 2.10
CA ILE A 7 -7.83 8.30 1.35
C ILE A 7 -8.78 7.49 0.49
N LYS A 8 -10.07 7.62 0.72
CA LYS A 8 -11.10 7.00 -0.10
C LYS A 8 -11.51 7.97 -1.21
N ASN A 9 -11.90 7.42 -2.36
CA ASN A 9 -12.32 8.22 -3.53
C ASN A 9 -11.22 9.18 -4.02
N ASP A 10 -9.98 8.67 -4.05
CA ASP A 10 -8.82 9.42 -4.53
C ASP A 10 -8.75 9.31 -6.06
N ILE A 11 -8.62 10.46 -6.73
CA ILE A 11 -8.50 10.53 -8.20
C ILE A 11 -7.12 11.02 -8.65
N THR A 12 -6.20 11.27 -7.73
CA THR A 12 -4.91 11.92 -8.03
C THR A 12 -3.72 10.97 -8.03
N SER A 13 -3.80 9.85 -7.29
CA SER A 13 -2.64 8.98 -7.08
C SER A 13 -2.42 7.97 -8.20
N ALA A 14 -3.47 7.57 -8.90
CA ALA A 14 -3.42 6.60 -9.99
C ALA A 14 -4.62 6.79 -10.91
N PRO A 15 -4.64 6.18 -12.11
CA PRO A 15 -5.78 6.29 -13.00
C PRO A 15 -7.07 5.79 -12.36
N GLY A 16 -8.15 6.54 -12.59
CA GLY A 16 -9.48 6.19 -12.08
C GLY A 16 -9.67 6.56 -10.63
N LEU A 17 -10.77 6.06 -10.06
CA LEU A 17 -11.11 6.28 -8.66
C LEU A 17 -10.42 5.22 -7.81
N CYS A 18 -9.71 5.64 -6.78
CA CYS A 18 -8.86 4.77 -5.97
C CYS A 18 -9.17 4.85 -4.49
N THR A 19 -8.93 3.74 -3.78
CA THR A 19 -8.68 3.76 -2.34
C THR A 19 -7.17 3.75 -2.16
N THR A 20 -6.62 4.79 -1.54
CA THR A 20 -5.18 4.96 -1.37
C THR A 20 -4.79 4.73 0.08
N PHE A 21 -3.83 3.83 0.28
CA PHE A 21 -3.32 3.46 1.60
C PHE A 21 -1.89 3.93 1.73
N PHE A 22 -1.59 4.62 2.83
CA PHE A 22 -0.27 5.16 3.12
C PHE A 22 0.39 4.35 4.24
N THR A 23 1.48 3.66 3.90
CA THR A 23 2.29 2.96 4.89
C THR A 23 3.06 3.95 5.76
N GLN A 24 3.49 3.50 6.94
CA GLN A 24 4.30 4.29 7.86
C GLN A 24 5.72 3.75 7.88
N GLY A 25 6.70 4.64 7.74
CA GLY A 25 8.11 4.30 7.74
C GLY A 25 8.72 4.23 6.35
N CYS A 26 9.86 4.87 6.18
CA CYS A 26 10.56 4.90 4.91
C CYS A 26 12.07 5.02 5.15
N PRO A 27 12.88 4.04 4.69
CA PRO A 27 14.33 4.10 4.84
C PRO A 27 15.02 5.04 3.86
N HIS A 28 14.31 5.47 2.79
CA HIS A 28 14.90 6.28 1.72
C HIS A 28 15.20 7.71 2.12
N LYS A 29 14.32 8.34 2.91
CA LYS A 29 14.45 9.72 3.40
C LYS A 29 14.82 10.69 2.28
N CYS A 30 14.07 10.65 1.17
CA CYS A 30 14.33 11.47 0.00
C CYS A 30 14.23 12.96 0.34
N LEU A 31 15.17 13.78 -0.18
CA LEU A 31 15.20 15.21 0.10
C LEU A 31 13.92 15.92 -0.33
N ASN A 32 13.32 15.50 -1.43
CA ASN A 32 12.10 16.08 -1.98
C ASN A 32 10.86 15.22 -1.70
N CYS A 33 10.88 14.46 -0.62
CA CYS A 33 9.74 13.63 -0.24
C CYS A 33 8.55 14.50 0.13
N HIS A 34 7.36 14.20 -0.44
CA HIS A 34 6.14 14.94 -0.14
C HIS A 34 5.53 14.58 1.22
N ASN A 35 5.94 13.46 1.81
CA ASN A 35 5.36 12.93 3.05
C ASN A 35 6.45 12.59 4.06
N PRO A 36 7.28 13.55 4.51
CA PRO A 36 8.36 13.26 5.47
C PRO A 36 7.84 12.76 6.81
N GLU A 37 6.60 13.06 7.17
CA GLU A 37 5.97 12.54 8.37
C GLU A 37 5.79 11.03 8.34
N THR A 38 5.88 10.39 7.18
CA THR A 38 5.78 8.93 7.04
C THR A 38 7.11 8.20 7.21
N TRP A 39 8.22 8.91 7.46
CA TRP A 39 9.55 8.31 7.58
C TRP A 39 9.73 7.49 8.84
N SER A 40 9.06 7.87 9.94
CA SER A 40 9.20 7.19 11.23
C SER A 40 8.43 5.87 11.24
N PHE A 41 9.10 4.77 11.61
CA PHE A 41 8.46 3.47 11.75
C PHE A 41 7.59 3.34 13.00
N THR A 42 7.66 4.31 13.91
CA THR A 42 6.88 4.29 15.16
C THR A 42 5.69 5.26 15.14
N GLY A 43 5.58 6.07 14.10
CA GLY A 43 4.47 7.02 13.97
C GLY A 43 3.22 6.38 13.39
N GLY A 44 2.24 7.24 13.07
CA GLY A 44 1.00 6.80 12.42
C GLY A 44 0.05 6.09 13.37
N LYS A 45 -0.80 5.25 12.77
CA LYS A 45 -1.86 4.52 13.46
C LYS A 45 -1.58 3.03 13.43
N GLU A 46 -2.12 2.29 14.41
CA GLU A 46 -2.01 0.84 14.42
C GLU A 46 -2.92 0.21 13.37
N PHE A 47 -2.37 -0.74 12.60
CA PHE A 47 -3.14 -1.48 11.60
C PHE A 47 -3.82 -2.67 12.27
N THR A 48 -5.13 -2.80 12.05
CA THR A 48 -5.96 -3.86 12.63
C THR A 48 -6.75 -4.56 11.54
N THR A 49 -7.39 -5.69 11.89
CA THR A 49 -8.27 -6.38 10.94
C THR A 49 -9.47 -5.53 10.54
N ASP A 50 -9.95 -4.65 11.42
CA ASP A 50 -11.03 -3.72 11.09
C ASP A 50 -10.61 -2.75 9.99
N VAL A 51 -9.35 -2.29 10.02
CA VAL A 51 -8.80 -1.43 8.97
C VAL A 51 -8.76 -2.17 7.64
N LEU A 52 -8.31 -3.43 7.64
CA LEU A 52 -8.27 -4.25 6.43
C LEU A 52 -9.67 -4.45 5.85
N ASP A 53 -10.66 -4.76 6.69
CA ASP A 53 -12.05 -4.93 6.26
C ASP A 53 -12.60 -3.64 5.66
N ASP A 54 -12.29 -2.49 6.25
CA ASP A 54 -12.70 -1.19 5.74
C ASP A 54 -12.13 -0.93 4.34
N ILE A 55 -10.85 -1.27 4.12
CA ILE A 55 -10.22 -1.15 2.80
C ILE A 55 -10.98 -2.01 1.78
N ILE A 56 -11.22 -3.27 2.09
CA ILE A 56 -11.88 -4.19 1.16
C ILE A 56 -13.29 -3.72 0.82
N GLN A 57 -14.05 -3.28 1.82
CA GLN A 57 -15.40 -2.75 1.60
C GLN A 57 -15.40 -1.50 0.74
N SER A 58 -14.41 -0.63 0.90
CA SER A 58 -14.32 0.62 0.14
C SER A 58 -14.14 0.38 -1.36
N LEU A 59 -13.51 -0.72 -1.76
CA LEU A 59 -13.18 -0.99 -3.16
C LEU A 59 -14.41 -1.16 -4.05
N ASN A 60 -15.53 -1.57 -3.47
CA ASN A 60 -16.78 -1.77 -4.22
C ASN A 60 -17.94 -0.99 -3.60
N ALA A 61 -17.67 -0.01 -2.77
CA ALA A 61 -18.71 0.75 -2.08
C ALA A 61 -19.64 1.42 -3.10
N GLN A 62 -20.93 1.40 -2.82
CA GLN A 62 -21.98 2.00 -3.66
C GLN A 62 -22.02 1.42 -5.09
N GLY A 63 -21.54 0.19 -5.26
CA GLY A 63 -21.50 -0.47 -6.57
C GLY A 63 -20.45 0.08 -7.53
N ILE A 64 -19.53 0.92 -7.04
CA ILE A 64 -18.47 1.52 -7.86
C ILE A 64 -17.18 0.76 -7.62
N GLN A 65 -16.62 0.15 -8.68
CA GLN A 65 -15.33 -0.53 -8.62
C GLN A 65 -14.21 0.51 -8.54
N ARG A 66 -13.41 0.44 -7.48
CA ARG A 66 -12.26 1.31 -7.30
C ARG A 66 -10.97 0.51 -7.47
N ASN A 67 -9.90 1.20 -7.85
CA ASN A 67 -8.56 0.64 -7.84
C ASN A 67 -7.93 0.86 -6.47
N PHE A 68 -6.83 0.17 -6.19
CA PHE A 68 -6.10 0.31 -4.93
C PHE A 68 -4.72 0.88 -5.20
N CYS A 69 -4.33 1.88 -4.42
CA CYS A 69 -3.02 2.51 -4.52
C CYS A 69 -2.29 2.35 -3.19
N LEU A 70 -1.10 1.77 -3.24
CA LEU A 70 -0.25 1.52 -2.07
C LEU A 70 0.93 2.48 -2.11
N MET A 71 0.97 3.38 -1.16
CA MET A 71 1.92 4.49 -1.11
C MET A 71 2.41 4.71 0.32
N GLY A 72 2.89 5.88 0.57
CA GLY A 72 3.16 6.38 1.90
C GLY A 72 4.61 6.63 2.10
N GLY A 73 5.16 6.08 3.18
CA GLY A 73 6.55 5.82 3.38
C GLY A 73 7.07 4.87 2.31
N GLU A 74 7.60 3.72 2.70
CA GLU A 74 8.05 2.73 1.71
C GLU A 74 7.29 1.41 1.92
N PRO A 75 6.32 1.07 1.06
CA PRO A 75 5.52 -0.14 1.26
C PRO A 75 6.30 -1.45 1.07
N LEU A 76 7.41 -1.44 0.34
CA LEU A 76 8.17 -2.66 0.03
C LEU A 76 9.44 -2.83 0.85
N CYS A 77 9.70 -1.99 1.85
CA CYS A 77 10.83 -2.19 2.76
C CYS A 77 10.56 -3.36 3.71
N ASP A 78 11.61 -3.90 4.32
CA ASP A 78 11.51 -5.08 5.17
C ASP A 78 10.50 -4.89 6.30
N GLU A 79 10.43 -3.72 6.90
CA GLU A 79 9.53 -3.41 8.01
C GLU A 79 8.06 -3.39 7.61
N ASN A 80 7.77 -3.04 6.34
CA ASN A 80 6.40 -2.90 5.84
C ASN A 80 5.95 -4.04 4.91
N ILE A 81 6.86 -4.91 4.50
CA ILE A 81 6.56 -5.91 3.47
C ILE A 81 5.45 -6.87 3.90
N PHE A 82 5.39 -7.25 5.17
CA PHE A 82 4.35 -8.15 5.66
C PHE A 82 2.97 -7.51 5.56
N LEU A 83 2.86 -6.23 5.95
CA LEU A 83 1.60 -5.48 5.87
C LEU A 83 1.15 -5.34 4.41
N SER A 84 2.07 -4.96 3.52
CA SER A 84 1.77 -4.81 2.09
C SER A 84 1.35 -6.14 1.48
N TYR A 85 2.03 -7.24 1.82
CA TYR A 85 1.67 -8.59 1.40
C TYR A 85 0.26 -8.96 1.84
N LEU A 86 -0.07 -8.72 3.11
CA LEU A 86 -1.38 -9.04 3.66
C LEU A 86 -2.49 -8.29 2.91
N ILE A 87 -2.32 -6.98 2.70
CA ILE A 87 -3.32 -6.16 2.02
C ILE A 87 -3.48 -6.62 0.56
N VAL A 88 -2.38 -6.74 -0.18
CA VAL A 88 -2.41 -7.06 -1.61
C VAL A 88 -3.01 -8.45 -1.85
N THR A 89 -2.61 -9.45 -1.08
CA THR A 89 -3.13 -10.81 -1.26
C THR A 89 -4.61 -10.90 -0.89
N THR A 90 -5.04 -10.16 0.12
CA THR A 90 -6.46 -10.12 0.50
C THR A 90 -7.29 -9.47 -0.61
N ILE A 91 -6.80 -8.38 -1.22
CA ILE A 91 -7.48 -7.72 -2.33
C ILE A 91 -7.59 -8.67 -3.52
N LYS A 92 -6.50 -9.34 -3.89
CA LYS A 92 -6.50 -10.28 -5.02
C LYS A 92 -7.52 -11.42 -4.82
N GLN A 93 -7.71 -11.84 -3.58
CA GLN A 93 -8.65 -12.91 -3.24
C GLN A 93 -10.10 -12.44 -3.21
N LYS A 94 -10.37 -11.28 -2.57
CA LYS A 94 -11.73 -10.81 -2.31
C LYS A 94 -12.24 -9.80 -3.33
N SER A 95 -11.37 -9.13 -4.06
CA SER A 95 -11.73 -8.15 -5.08
C SER A 95 -10.83 -8.32 -6.31
N PRO A 96 -10.96 -9.44 -7.05
CA PRO A 96 -10.03 -9.78 -8.12
C PRO A 96 -10.03 -8.81 -9.29
N ASN A 97 -11.08 -8.01 -9.45
CA ASN A 97 -11.16 -7.01 -10.52
C ASN A 97 -10.48 -5.68 -10.17
N THR A 98 -10.04 -5.52 -8.93
CA THR A 98 -9.33 -4.31 -8.50
C THR A 98 -7.92 -4.30 -9.09
N LYS A 99 -7.55 -3.20 -9.76
CA LYS A 99 -6.18 -2.97 -10.18
C LYS A 99 -5.40 -2.39 -9.02
N ILE A 100 -4.17 -2.86 -8.83
CA ILE A 100 -3.32 -2.45 -7.73
C ILE A 100 -2.13 -1.69 -8.28
N TYR A 101 -1.91 -0.47 -7.77
CA TYR A 101 -0.78 0.39 -8.10
C TYR A 101 0.09 0.55 -6.86
N ILE A 102 1.40 0.41 -7.02
CA ILE A 102 2.35 0.51 -5.91
C ILE A 102 3.39 1.57 -6.24
N TRP A 103 3.56 2.54 -5.34
CA TRP A 103 4.59 3.55 -5.44
C TRP A 103 5.72 3.21 -4.48
N THR A 104 6.92 2.95 -5.02
CA THR A 104 8.08 2.55 -4.24
C THR A 104 9.32 3.31 -4.69
N GLY A 105 10.24 3.55 -3.75
CA GLY A 105 11.54 4.13 -4.06
C GLY A 105 12.57 3.11 -4.54
N TYR A 106 12.25 1.80 -4.47
CA TYR A 106 13.15 0.76 -4.98
C TYR A 106 13.05 0.64 -6.49
N VAL A 107 14.16 0.23 -7.11
CA VAL A 107 14.18 -0.10 -8.54
C VAL A 107 13.61 -1.50 -8.73
N TYR A 108 12.76 -1.68 -9.73
CA TYR A 108 12.09 -2.96 -9.98
C TYR A 108 13.07 -4.11 -10.15
N GLU A 109 14.17 -3.90 -10.86
CA GLU A 109 15.19 -4.92 -11.09
C GLU A 109 15.83 -5.38 -9.78
N ASP A 110 16.02 -4.47 -8.83
CA ASP A 110 16.55 -4.81 -7.51
C ASP A 110 15.53 -5.61 -6.70
N LEU A 111 14.25 -5.29 -6.84
CA LEU A 111 13.18 -6.01 -6.15
C LEU A 111 13.08 -7.47 -6.60
N VAL A 112 13.16 -7.73 -7.91
CA VAL A 112 13.07 -9.11 -8.41
C VAL A 112 14.29 -9.94 -8.06
N LYS A 113 15.43 -9.33 -7.74
CA LYS A 113 16.64 -10.03 -7.30
C LYS A 113 16.57 -10.46 -5.83
N LYS A 114 15.68 -9.87 -5.04
CA LYS A 114 15.49 -10.27 -3.64
C LYS A 114 14.75 -11.60 -3.60
N SER A 115 15.32 -12.60 -2.93
CA SER A 115 14.68 -13.90 -2.75
C SER A 115 13.67 -13.81 -1.59
N ASN A 116 12.55 -13.12 -1.83
CA ASN A 116 11.52 -12.90 -0.82
C ASN A 116 10.17 -13.36 -1.35
N ALA A 117 9.61 -14.40 -0.75
CA ALA A 117 8.35 -14.98 -1.20
C ALA A 117 7.17 -14.01 -1.10
N LYS A 118 7.15 -13.15 -0.07
CA LYS A 118 6.09 -12.14 0.09
C LYS A 118 6.16 -11.10 -1.02
N LEU A 119 7.37 -10.64 -1.34
CA LEU A 119 7.59 -9.68 -2.41
C LEU A 119 7.17 -10.25 -3.76
N ASP A 120 7.52 -11.51 -4.03
CA ASP A 120 7.14 -12.18 -5.27
C ASP A 120 5.62 -12.25 -5.42
N LYS A 121 4.89 -12.52 -4.34
CA LYS A 121 3.42 -12.55 -4.35
C LYS A 121 2.82 -11.17 -4.63
N ILE A 122 3.43 -10.12 -4.09
CA ILE A 122 2.97 -8.75 -4.32
C ILE A 122 3.14 -8.37 -5.79
N LEU A 123 4.29 -8.72 -6.39
CA LEU A 123 4.65 -8.32 -7.75
C LEU A 123 4.03 -9.21 -8.85
N SER A 124 3.44 -10.33 -8.48
CA SER A 124 2.86 -11.28 -9.45
C SER A 124 1.55 -10.79 -10.11
#